data_8eacdad1290ff9a8dc861468a0ff8a24
#
_entry.id   8eacdad1290ff9a8dc861468a0ff8a24
#
_cell.length_a   1.000
_cell.length_b   1.000
_cell.length_c   1.000
_cell.angle_alpha   90.00
_cell.angle_beta   90.00
_cell.angle_gamma   90.00
#
_symmetry.space_group_name_H-M   'P 1'
#
loop_
_entity.id
_entity.type
_entity.pdbx_description
1 polymer ?
#
loop_
_entity_poly.entity_id
_entity_poly.type
_entity_poly.pdbx_seq_one_letter_code
_entity_poly.pdbx_strand_id
1 'polypeptide(L)'
;ILFTTVTVYYAALRIERNADRQTAYLKEYKGQLTKEEKKAYKDRQKSVRLRWILAALLLNLGILAVVKYTNFAIANLNGILHAFGEAFGKGESRQFSFLDLALPMGISFYTFQALGYLIDVYRGTVRAQRNFFRFALFVSFFPQLVQGPISRFGDLSQTLYAEHAFDKRQVSLGLQRILWGYFKKLVIADRMLVGVNAVIGDPEAFQGAWVLVGMFFYALELYADFTGGIDITIG
;
A
#
# COMPACT_ATOMS: atom_id res chain seq x y z
N ILE A 1 -2.74 4.85 10.68
CA ILE A 1 -2.55 3.40 10.96
C ILE A 1 -3.74 2.86 11.75
N LEU A 2 -4.03 3.38 12.96
CA LEU A 2 -5.08 2.82 13.84
C LEU A 2 -6.45 2.74 13.17
N PHE A 3 -6.87 3.80 12.49
CA PHE A 3 -8.15 3.84 11.78
C PHE A 3 -8.25 2.75 10.70
N THR A 4 -7.23 2.61 9.86
CA THR A 4 -7.15 1.57 8.83
C THR A 4 -7.18 0.17 9.46
N THR A 5 -6.42 -0.03 10.53
CA THR A 5 -6.38 -1.30 11.26
C THR A 5 -7.77 -1.68 11.80
N VAL A 6 -8.47 -0.76 12.47
CA VAL A 6 -9.80 -1.04 13.05
C VAL A 6 -10.83 -1.33 11.97
N THR A 7 -10.89 -0.50 10.92
CA THR A 7 -11.90 -0.64 9.84
C THR A 7 -11.71 -1.94 9.07
N VAL A 8 -10.47 -2.28 8.70
CA VAL A 8 -10.16 -3.50 7.97
C VAL A 8 -10.34 -4.75 8.84
N TYR A 9 -9.91 -4.71 10.11
CA TYR A 9 -10.12 -5.79 11.06
C TYR A 9 -11.60 -6.14 11.21
N TYR A 10 -12.44 -5.13 11.43
CA TYR A 10 -13.87 -5.33 11.58
C TYR A 10 -14.52 -5.87 10.29
N ALA A 11 -14.16 -5.32 9.12
CA ALA A 11 -14.65 -5.78 7.84
C ALA A 11 -14.25 -7.25 7.58
N ALA A 12 -13.00 -7.62 7.86
CA ALA A 12 -12.52 -8.99 7.69
C ALA A 12 -13.31 -9.99 8.54
N LEU A 13 -13.54 -9.68 9.82
CA LEU A 13 -14.36 -10.51 10.71
C LEU A 13 -15.81 -10.66 10.22
N ARG A 14 -16.40 -9.60 9.66
CA ARG A 14 -17.77 -9.66 9.10
C ARG A 14 -17.82 -10.51 7.84
N ILE A 15 -16.82 -10.41 6.98
CA ILE A 15 -16.71 -11.23 5.76
C ILE A 15 -16.56 -12.70 6.11
N GLU A 16 -15.65 -13.06 7.04
CA GLU A 16 -15.47 -14.44 7.47
C GLU A 16 -16.74 -15.03 8.11
N ARG A 17 -17.33 -14.31 9.09
CA ARG A 17 -18.58 -14.76 9.73
C ARG A 17 -19.69 -15.01 8.72
N ASN A 18 -19.78 -14.19 7.68
CA ASN A 18 -20.76 -14.40 6.62
C ASN A 18 -20.45 -15.65 5.78
N ALA A 19 -19.16 -15.89 5.48
CA ALA A 19 -18.72 -17.09 4.77
C ALA A 19 -18.97 -18.38 5.59
N ASP A 20 -18.68 -18.35 6.90
CA ASP A 20 -18.93 -19.46 7.81
C ASP A 20 -20.44 -19.76 7.93
N ARG A 21 -21.28 -18.72 8.07
CA ARG A 21 -22.74 -18.87 8.07
C ARG A 21 -23.25 -19.49 6.78
N GLN A 22 -22.73 -19.06 5.64
CA GLN A 22 -23.07 -19.62 4.34
C GLN A 22 -22.74 -21.11 4.28
N THR A 23 -21.55 -21.47 4.75
CA THR A 23 -21.09 -22.87 4.73
C THR A 23 -21.90 -23.73 5.67
N ALA A 24 -22.20 -23.25 6.89
CA ALA A 24 -23.03 -23.94 7.88
C ALA A 24 -24.44 -24.16 7.33
N TYR A 25 -25.09 -23.14 6.79
CA TYR A 25 -26.44 -23.26 6.21
C TYR A 25 -26.49 -24.26 5.06
N LEU A 26 -25.53 -24.21 4.15
CA LEU A 26 -25.49 -25.15 3.02
C LEU A 26 -25.21 -26.63 3.45
N LYS A 27 -24.55 -26.80 4.59
CA LYS A 27 -24.29 -28.12 5.18
C LYS A 27 -25.55 -28.67 5.88
N GLU A 28 -26.23 -27.83 6.64
CA GLU A 28 -27.43 -28.18 7.39
C GLU A 28 -28.59 -28.61 6.47
N TYR A 29 -28.80 -27.84 5.39
CA TYR A 29 -29.87 -28.11 4.41
C TYR A 29 -29.37 -28.92 3.19
N LYS A 30 -28.31 -29.72 3.37
CA LYS A 30 -27.77 -30.58 2.30
C LYS A 30 -28.81 -31.65 1.89
N GLY A 31 -29.29 -31.51 0.66
CA GLY A 31 -30.30 -32.43 0.10
C GLY A 31 -31.74 -31.89 0.09
N GLN A 32 -32.03 -30.84 0.86
CA GLN A 32 -33.37 -30.22 0.90
C GLN A 32 -33.52 -29.05 -0.07
N LEU A 33 -32.42 -28.36 -0.38
CA LEU A 33 -32.40 -27.20 -1.26
C LEU A 33 -32.25 -27.61 -2.74
N THR A 34 -32.99 -26.96 -3.62
CA THR A 34 -32.81 -27.05 -5.07
C THR A 34 -31.50 -26.41 -5.51
N LYS A 35 -31.07 -26.72 -6.73
CA LYS A 35 -29.84 -26.06 -7.32
C LYS A 35 -29.99 -24.56 -7.42
N GLU A 36 -31.20 -24.08 -7.75
CA GLU A 36 -31.51 -22.66 -7.91
C GLU A 36 -31.50 -21.93 -6.56
N GLU A 37 -32.12 -22.49 -5.53
CA GLU A 37 -32.10 -21.92 -4.17
C GLU A 37 -30.69 -21.82 -3.60
N LYS A 38 -29.86 -22.87 -3.80
CA LYS A 38 -28.45 -22.86 -3.40
C LYS A 38 -27.69 -21.74 -4.10
N LYS A 39 -27.93 -21.53 -5.40
CA LYS A 39 -27.28 -20.47 -6.19
C LYS A 39 -27.74 -19.10 -5.70
N ALA A 40 -29.04 -18.87 -5.59
CA ALA A 40 -29.59 -17.61 -5.12
C ALA A 40 -29.09 -17.23 -3.71
N TYR A 41 -29.02 -18.18 -2.79
CA TYR A 41 -28.47 -17.94 -1.46
C TYR A 41 -26.97 -17.59 -1.49
N LYS A 42 -26.16 -18.32 -2.29
CA LYS A 42 -24.73 -18.01 -2.47
C LYS A 42 -24.52 -16.61 -3.05
N ASP A 43 -25.29 -16.22 -4.05
CA ASP A 43 -25.20 -14.92 -4.70
C ASP A 43 -25.59 -13.78 -3.75
N ARG A 44 -26.62 -13.99 -2.93
CA ARG A 44 -27.00 -13.05 -1.87
C ARG A 44 -25.90 -12.86 -0.84
N GLN A 45 -25.29 -13.96 -0.34
CA GLN A 45 -24.21 -13.88 0.64
C GLN A 45 -22.94 -13.27 0.03
N LYS A 46 -22.64 -13.55 -1.24
CA LYS A 46 -21.55 -12.90 -1.99
C LYS A 46 -21.76 -11.39 -2.09
N SER A 47 -22.97 -10.94 -2.38
CA SER A 47 -23.31 -9.52 -2.43
C SER A 47 -23.13 -8.82 -1.08
N VAL A 48 -23.44 -9.49 0.03
CA VAL A 48 -23.20 -8.95 1.39
C VAL A 48 -21.70 -8.81 1.65
N ARG A 49 -20.89 -9.83 1.33
CA ARG A 49 -19.43 -9.75 1.47
C ARG A 49 -18.82 -8.67 0.57
N LEU A 50 -19.33 -8.54 -0.66
CA LEU A 50 -18.90 -7.51 -1.60
C LEU A 50 -19.16 -6.09 -1.06
N ARG A 51 -20.30 -5.87 -0.42
CA ARG A 51 -20.60 -4.56 0.21
C ARG A 51 -19.61 -4.22 1.33
N TRP A 52 -19.24 -5.19 2.18
CA TRP A 52 -18.26 -4.97 3.24
C TRP A 52 -16.86 -4.65 2.69
N ILE A 53 -16.41 -5.38 1.66
CA ILE A 53 -15.09 -5.11 1.06
C ILE A 53 -15.09 -3.76 0.34
N LEU A 54 -16.14 -3.42 -0.43
CA LEU A 54 -16.24 -2.14 -1.12
C LEU A 54 -16.30 -0.97 -0.13
N ALA A 55 -17.07 -1.09 0.95
CA ALA A 55 -17.14 -0.06 1.98
C ALA A 55 -15.76 0.18 2.63
N ALA A 56 -15.05 -0.88 2.99
CA ALA A 56 -13.71 -0.77 3.57
C ALA A 56 -12.69 -0.21 2.57
N LEU A 57 -12.74 -0.62 1.30
CA LEU A 57 -11.89 -0.10 0.23
C LEU A 57 -12.14 1.40 0.02
N LEU A 58 -13.39 1.80 -0.20
CA LEU A 58 -13.76 3.20 -0.44
C LEU A 58 -13.37 4.09 0.74
N LEU A 59 -13.58 3.63 1.97
CA LEU A 59 -13.25 4.39 3.17
C LEU A 59 -11.74 4.60 3.31
N ASN A 60 -10.94 3.53 3.18
CA ASN A 60 -9.49 3.63 3.37
C ASN A 60 -8.78 4.29 2.19
N LEU A 61 -9.17 3.99 0.94
CA LEU A 61 -8.65 4.67 -0.24
C LEU A 61 -9.12 6.13 -0.31
N GLY A 62 -10.34 6.42 0.15
CA GLY A 62 -10.86 7.78 0.25
C GLY A 62 -10.03 8.63 1.20
N ILE A 63 -9.71 8.13 2.39
CA ILE A 63 -8.83 8.82 3.33
C ILE A 63 -7.43 9.02 2.73
N LEU A 64 -6.87 7.97 2.12
CA LEU A 64 -5.59 8.08 1.43
C LEU A 64 -5.61 9.15 0.34
N ALA A 65 -6.68 9.19 -0.46
CA ALA A 65 -6.85 10.17 -1.53
C ALA A 65 -6.95 11.60 -0.96
N VAL A 66 -7.75 11.80 0.08
CA VAL A 66 -7.89 13.10 0.74
C VAL A 66 -6.54 13.57 1.29
N VAL A 67 -5.85 12.74 2.08
CA VAL A 67 -4.58 13.15 2.71
C VAL A 67 -3.48 13.42 1.67
N LYS A 68 -3.43 12.63 0.58
CA LYS A 68 -2.35 12.71 -0.41
C LYS A 68 -2.60 13.73 -1.53
N TYR A 69 -3.86 13.88 -1.95
CA TYR A 69 -4.18 14.60 -3.19
C TYR A 69 -4.99 15.89 -2.98
N THR A 70 -5.34 16.26 -1.74
CA THR A 70 -6.11 17.50 -1.51
C THR A 70 -5.37 18.74 -2.01
N ASN A 71 -4.09 18.89 -1.70
CA ASN A 71 -3.32 20.06 -2.16
C ASN A 71 -3.13 20.07 -3.68
N PHE A 72 -2.97 18.92 -4.31
CA PHE A 72 -2.98 18.78 -5.76
C PHE A 72 -4.32 19.23 -6.36
N ALA A 73 -5.43 18.81 -5.78
CA ALA A 73 -6.77 19.24 -6.22
C ALA A 73 -6.97 20.75 -6.04
N ILE A 74 -6.53 21.32 -4.91
CA ILE A 74 -6.57 22.77 -4.65
C ILE A 74 -5.71 23.53 -5.68
N ALA A 75 -4.50 23.06 -5.97
CA ALA A 75 -3.61 23.69 -6.95
C ALA A 75 -4.27 23.76 -8.35
N ASN A 76 -4.82 22.62 -8.80
CA ASN A 76 -5.54 22.56 -10.08
C ASN A 76 -6.79 23.45 -10.10
N LEU A 77 -7.57 23.45 -9.02
CA LEU A 77 -8.75 24.30 -8.92
C LEU A 77 -8.36 25.79 -8.96
N ASN A 78 -7.34 26.20 -8.23
CA ASN A 78 -6.81 27.57 -8.27
C ASN A 78 -6.32 27.93 -9.67
N GLY A 79 -5.63 27.05 -10.38
CA GLY A 79 -5.20 27.25 -11.76
C GLY A 79 -6.38 27.44 -12.72
N ILE A 80 -7.42 26.64 -12.58
CA ILE A 80 -8.66 26.77 -13.37
C ILE A 80 -9.34 28.12 -13.07
N LEU A 81 -9.51 28.48 -11.80
CA LEU A 81 -10.12 29.74 -11.40
C LEU A 81 -9.34 30.96 -11.92
N HIS A 82 -8.02 30.89 -11.89
CA HIS A 82 -7.15 31.94 -12.45
C HIS A 82 -7.37 32.11 -13.96
N ALA A 83 -7.32 30.99 -14.72
CA ALA A 83 -7.53 31.01 -16.16
C ALA A 83 -8.94 31.54 -16.54
N PHE A 84 -9.97 31.19 -15.79
CA PHE A 84 -11.32 31.73 -15.98
C PHE A 84 -11.41 33.21 -15.60
N GLY A 85 -10.75 33.64 -14.49
CA GLY A 85 -10.70 35.05 -14.08
C GLY A 85 -10.05 35.92 -15.13
N GLU A 86 -8.95 35.52 -15.72
CA GLU A 86 -8.30 36.21 -16.84
C GLU A 86 -9.18 36.28 -18.08
N ALA A 87 -9.84 35.15 -18.45
CA ALA A 87 -10.72 35.08 -19.62
C ALA A 87 -11.95 36.00 -19.52
N PHE A 88 -12.43 36.28 -18.31
CA PHE A 88 -13.62 37.12 -18.08
C PHE A 88 -13.30 38.52 -17.51
N GLY A 89 -12.03 38.93 -17.49
CA GLY A 89 -11.59 40.27 -17.07
C GLY A 89 -11.81 40.60 -15.59
N LYS A 90 -12.02 39.60 -14.73
CA LYS A 90 -12.13 39.74 -13.28
C LYS A 90 -10.77 39.47 -12.65
N GLY A 91 -9.98 40.51 -12.42
CA GLY A 91 -8.57 40.48 -12.03
C GLY A 91 -8.21 39.86 -10.68
N GLU A 92 -9.13 39.43 -9.83
CA GLU A 92 -8.84 38.70 -8.59
C GLU A 92 -9.74 37.46 -8.47
N SER A 93 -9.23 36.31 -8.86
CA SER A 93 -9.86 35.04 -8.56
C SER A 93 -9.58 34.66 -7.11
N ARG A 94 -10.62 34.32 -6.37
CA ARG A 94 -10.52 33.81 -5.00
C ARG A 94 -9.72 32.50 -5.00
N GLN A 95 -8.53 32.52 -4.39
CA GLN A 95 -7.68 31.34 -4.28
C GLN A 95 -7.98 30.58 -2.98
N PHE A 96 -8.00 29.26 -3.07
CA PHE A 96 -8.10 28.39 -1.91
C PHE A 96 -6.72 28.18 -1.31
N SER A 97 -6.62 28.31 0.02
CA SER A 97 -5.39 28.06 0.76
C SER A 97 -5.04 26.57 0.76
N PHE A 98 -3.76 26.25 0.62
CA PHE A 98 -3.26 24.89 0.82
C PHE A 98 -3.46 24.45 2.27
N LEU A 99 -3.79 23.17 2.46
CA LEU A 99 -3.91 22.56 3.77
C LEU A 99 -2.55 22.01 4.20
N ASP A 100 -2.12 22.34 5.40
CA ASP A 100 -0.93 21.73 6.02
C ASP A 100 -1.30 20.36 6.60
N LEU A 101 -1.44 19.38 5.71
CA LEU A 101 -1.74 18.00 6.08
C LEU A 101 -0.43 17.24 6.24
N ALA A 102 -0.05 16.95 7.48
CA ALA A 102 1.08 16.07 7.76
C ALA A 102 0.80 14.66 7.17
N LEU A 103 1.58 14.26 6.16
CA LEU A 103 1.50 12.93 5.58
C LEU A 103 2.14 11.92 6.55
N PRO A 104 1.37 11.01 7.16
CA PRO A 104 1.95 9.97 8.00
C PRO A 104 2.89 9.07 7.17
N MET A 105 4.09 8.83 7.69
CA MET A 105 5.06 7.93 7.05
C MET A 105 4.41 6.58 6.76
N GLY A 106 4.60 6.07 5.54
CA GLY A 106 4.13 4.77 5.11
C GLY A 106 2.61 4.65 4.91
N ILE A 107 1.85 5.76 4.86
CA ILE A 107 0.37 5.70 4.73
C ILE A 107 -0.09 4.83 3.55
N SER A 108 0.57 4.90 2.41
CA SER A 108 0.26 4.08 1.25
C SER A 108 0.57 2.61 1.52
N PHE A 109 1.73 2.32 2.11
CA PHE A 109 2.19 0.95 2.38
C PHE A 109 1.25 0.22 3.33
N TYR A 110 0.97 0.76 4.52
CA TYR A 110 0.09 0.09 5.47
C TYR A 110 -1.36 0.01 4.98
N THR A 111 -1.81 0.98 4.19
CA THR A 111 -3.15 0.92 3.62
C THR A 111 -3.25 -0.22 2.61
N PHE A 112 -2.32 -0.33 1.65
CA PHE A 112 -2.33 -1.41 0.68
C PHE A 112 -2.08 -2.78 1.32
N GLN A 113 -1.23 -2.87 2.34
CA GLN A 113 -1.00 -4.10 3.10
C GLN A 113 -2.27 -4.58 3.80
N ALA A 114 -2.97 -3.68 4.50
CA ALA A 114 -4.23 -3.98 5.16
C ALA A 114 -5.34 -4.37 4.17
N LEU A 115 -5.44 -3.65 3.04
CA LEU A 115 -6.43 -3.96 2.00
C LEU A 115 -6.11 -5.25 1.27
N GLY A 116 -4.84 -5.57 1.06
CA GLY A 116 -4.40 -6.87 0.52
C GLY A 116 -4.88 -8.03 1.40
N TYR A 117 -4.68 -7.92 2.71
CA TYR A 117 -5.21 -8.88 3.67
C TYR A 117 -6.75 -9.00 3.58
N LEU A 118 -7.48 -7.89 3.49
CA LEU A 118 -8.93 -7.91 3.37
C LEU A 118 -9.41 -8.66 2.11
N ILE A 119 -8.71 -8.47 1.00
CA ILE A 119 -8.97 -9.16 -0.26
C ILE A 119 -8.70 -10.67 -0.11
N ASP A 120 -7.62 -11.04 0.58
CA ASP A 120 -7.27 -12.44 0.82
C ASP A 120 -8.32 -13.14 1.70
N VAL A 121 -8.83 -12.46 2.73
CA VAL A 121 -9.97 -12.96 3.54
C VAL A 121 -11.24 -13.08 2.70
N TYR A 122 -11.53 -12.11 1.84
CA TYR A 122 -12.70 -12.17 0.95
C TYR A 122 -12.63 -13.35 -0.03
N ARG A 123 -11.44 -13.63 -0.56
CA ARG A 123 -11.17 -14.78 -1.44
C ARG A 123 -11.17 -16.11 -0.70
N GLY A 124 -11.07 -16.09 0.63
CA GLY A 124 -10.98 -17.29 1.46
C GLY A 124 -9.60 -17.96 1.46
N THR A 125 -8.55 -17.27 0.96
CA THR A 125 -7.17 -17.76 0.97
C THR A 125 -6.56 -17.70 2.37
N VAL A 126 -7.04 -16.74 3.18
CA VAL A 126 -6.61 -16.55 4.57
C VAL A 126 -7.84 -16.41 5.46
N ARG A 127 -7.80 -16.99 6.66
CA ARG A 127 -8.82 -16.74 7.69
C ARG A 127 -8.60 -15.40 8.37
N ALA A 128 -9.70 -14.75 8.80
CA ALA A 128 -9.61 -13.49 9.51
C ALA A 128 -8.89 -13.67 10.85
N GLN A 129 -7.90 -12.82 11.11
CA GLN A 129 -7.19 -12.80 12.38
C GLN A 129 -8.13 -12.32 13.49
N ARG A 130 -8.34 -13.17 14.50
CA ARG A 130 -9.25 -12.87 15.61
C ARG A 130 -8.64 -12.02 16.70
N ASN A 131 -7.30 -12.01 16.79
CA ASN A 131 -6.60 -11.19 17.76
C ASN A 131 -6.26 -9.83 17.11
N PHE A 132 -6.88 -8.77 17.64
CA PHE A 132 -6.68 -7.40 17.16
C PHE A 132 -5.22 -6.95 17.24
N PHE A 133 -4.52 -7.24 18.33
CA PHE A 133 -3.13 -6.82 18.50
C PHE A 133 -2.17 -7.51 17.54
N ARG A 134 -2.39 -8.79 17.23
CA ARG A 134 -1.64 -9.49 16.18
C ARG A 134 -1.86 -8.87 14.80
N PHE A 135 -3.11 -8.53 14.50
CA PHE A 135 -3.40 -7.85 13.24
C PHE A 135 -2.81 -6.43 13.21
N ALA A 136 -2.90 -5.69 14.31
CA ALA A 136 -2.28 -4.37 14.44
C ALA A 136 -0.76 -4.43 14.26
N LEU A 137 -0.08 -5.43 14.85
CA LEU A 137 1.34 -5.67 14.66
C LEU A 137 1.68 -5.91 13.19
N PHE A 138 0.88 -6.72 12.48
CA PHE A 138 1.07 -6.94 11.04
C PHE A 138 0.96 -5.64 10.24
N VAL A 139 -0.08 -4.82 10.48
CA VAL A 139 -0.29 -3.57 9.74
C VAL A 139 0.77 -2.51 10.07
N SER A 140 1.24 -2.48 11.32
CA SER A 140 2.23 -1.50 11.80
C SER A 140 3.66 -2.01 11.78
N PHE A 141 3.94 -3.13 11.11
CA PHE A 141 5.28 -3.71 11.06
C PHE A 141 6.26 -2.75 10.38
N PHE A 142 7.02 -2.03 11.22
CA PHE A 142 7.80 -0.87 10.82
C PHE A 142 8.81 -1.11 9.70
N PRO A 143 9.49 -2.28 9.59
CA PRO A 143 10.45 -2.47 8.51
C PRO A 143 9.80 -2.31 7.13
N GLN A 144 8.54 -2.73 6.99
CA GLN A 144 7.81 -2.63 5.72
C GLN A 144 7.21 -1.23 5.46
N LEU A 145 6.96 -0.45 6.50
CA LEU A 145 6.37 0.89 6.37
C LEU A 145 7.31 1.91 5.71
N VAL A 146 8.62 1.70 5.84
CA VAL A 146 9.64 2.63 5.31
C VAL A 146 9.86 2.40 3.82
N GLN A 147 10.26 1.20 3.43
CA GLN A 147 10.62 0.86 2.04
C GLN A 147 10.53 -0.66 1.77
N GLY A 148 9.90 -1.41 2.66
CA GLY A 148 9.82 -2.85 2.54
C GLY A 148 8.84 -3.34 1.49
N PRO A 149 8.96 -4.60 1.05
CA PRO A 149 7.98 -5.19 0.15
C PRO A 149 6.63 -5.32 0.85
N ILE A 150 5.53 -5.08 0.12
CA ILE A 150 4.18 -5.33 0.64
C ILE A 150 3.98 -6.84 0.75
N SER A 151 4.15 -7.37 1.96
CA SER A 151 4.02 -8.81 2.21
C SER A 151 2.56 -9.24 2.35
N ARG A 152 2.27 -10.45 1.87
CA ARG A 152 0.97 -11.06 2.13
C ARG A 152 0.86 -11.50 3.59
N PHE A 153 -0.36 -11.38 4.13
CA PHE A 153 -0.61 -11.80 5.52
C PHE A 153 -0.27 -13.26 5.77
N GLY A 154 -0.62 -14.16 4.83
CA GLY A 154 -0.34 -15.59 4.95
C GLY A 154 1.14 -15.92 5.13
N ASP A 155 2.02 -15.20 4.44
CA ASP A 155 3.45 -15.43 4.45
C ASP A 155 4.10 -14.77 5.69
N LEU A 156 3.85 -13.48 5.88
CA LEU A 156 4.48 -12.74 6.99
C LEU A 156 4.00 -13.21 8.36
N SER A 157 2.72 -13.55 8.51
CA SER A 157 2.15 -13.92 9.81
C SER A 157 2.75 -15.20 10.38
N GLN A 158 3.18 -16.14 9.53
CA GLN A 158 3.81 -17.38 9.97
C GLN A 158 5.14 -17.08 10.69
N THR A 159 5.94 -16.19 10.13
CA THR A 159 7.21 -15.79 10.74
C THR A 159 7.00 -14.81 11.88
N LEU A 160 6.14 -13.79 11.69
CA LEU A 160 5.93 -12.71 12.66
C LEU A 160 5.37 -13.19 14.01
N TYR A 161 4.60 -14.28 14.02
CA TYR A 161 3.96 -14.82 15.23
C TYR A 161 4.63 -16.08 15.77
N ALA A 162 5.66 -16.59 15.08
CA ALA A 162 6.42 -17.72 15.54
C ALA A 162 7.34 -17.34 16.71
N GLU A 163 7.65 -18.30 17.56
CA GLU A 163 8.69 -18.16 18.56
C GLU A 163 10.05 -18.28 17.87
N HIS A 164 10.92 -17.31 18.10
CA HIS A 164 12.27 -17.29 17.52
C HIS A 164 13.33 -17.47 18.60
N ALA A 165 14.21 -18.44 18.42
CA ALA A 165 15.44 -18.56 19.18
C ALA A 165 16.56 -17.75 18.53
N PHE A 166 17.51 -17.28 19.32
CA PHE A 166 18.67 -16.57 18.81
C PHE A 166 19.58 -17.53 18.01
N ASP A 167 19.80 -17.23 16.74
CA ASP A 167 20.69 -17.97 15.84
C ASP A 167 21.76 -17.03 15.28
N LYS A 168 23.01 -17.24 15.72
CA LYS A 168 24.16 -16.44 15.27
C LYS A 168 24.36 -16.46 13.76
N ARG A 169 24.08 -17.60 13.10
CA ARG A 169 24.21 -17.71 11.64
C ARG A 169 23.19 -16.85 10.93
N GLN A 170 21.94 -16.89 11.36
CA GLN A 170 20.87 -16.05 10.78
C GLN A 170 21.15 -14.57 11.00
N VAL A 171 21.58 -14.17 12.19
CA VAL A 171 21.98 -12.78 12.48
C VAL A 171 23.12 -12.33 11.58
N SER A 172 24.15 -13.16 11.39
CA SER A 172 25.28 -12.84 10.49
C SER A 172 24.84 -12.67 9.04
N LEU A 173 23.96 -13.54 8.53
CA LEU A 173 23.41 -13.44 7.18
C LEU A 173 22.51 -12.20 7.02
N GLY A 174 21.71 -11.89 8.03
CA GLY A 174 20.88 -10.67 8.06
C GLY A 174 21.75 -9.40 8.00
N LEU A 175 22.79 -9.32 8.83
CA LEU A 175 23.73 -8.19 8.80
C LEU A 175 24.45 -8.04 7.46
N GLN A 176 24.88 -9.14 6.84
CA GLN A 176 25.49 -9.12 5.51
C GLN A 176 24.50 -8.57 4.47
N ARG A 177 23.23 -8.98 4.55
CA ARG A 177 22.18 -8.50 3.65
C ARG A 177 21.89 -7.01 3.85
N ILE A 178 21.84 -6.53 5.09
CA ILE A 178 21.69 -5.12 5.42
C ILE A 178 22.86 -4.31 4.84
N LEU A 179 24.12 -4.77 5.03
CA LEU A 179 25.29 -4.12 4.46
C LEU A 179 25.27 -4.08 2.93
N TRP A 180 24.81 -5.16 2.29
CA TRP A 180 24.62 -5.19 0.85
C TRP A 180 23.54 -4.18 0.37
N GLY A 181 22.45 -4.05 1.12
CA GLY A 181 21.42 -3.04 0.87
C GLY A 181 21.97 -1.60 0.98
N TYR A 182 22.74 -1.31 2.03
CA TYR A 182 23.44 -0.03 2.17
C TYR A 182 24.44 0.24 1.05
N PHE A 183 25.20 -0.78 0.64
CA PHE A 183 26.10 -0.66 -0.51
C PHE A 183 25.34 -0.23 -1.78
N LYS A 184 24.23 -0.89 -2.10
CA LYS A 184 23.42 -0.51 -3.25
C LYS A 184 22.91 0.93 -3.15
N LYS A 185 22.43 1.34 -1.98
CA LYS A 185 21.89 2.66 -1.77
C LYS A 185 22.97 3.75 -1.81
N LEU A 186 23.99 3.65 -0.98
CA LEU A 186 24.98 4.72 -0.78
C LEU A 186 26.05 4.74 -1.88
N VAL A 187 26.42 3.59 -2.43
CA VAL A 187 27.51 3.51 -3.41
C VAL A 187 26.98 3.52 -4.83
N ILE A 188 25.86 2.86 -5.13
CA ILE A 188 25.33 2.81 -6.49
C ILE A 188 24.30 3.92 -6.68
N ALA A 189 23.18 3.91 -5.93
CA ALA A 189 22.08 4.83 -6.16
C ALA A 189 22.50 6.30 -6.00
N ASP A 190 23.11 6.67 -4.88
CA ASP A 190 23.52 8.06 -4.62
C ASP A 190 24.53 8.57 -5.65
N ARG A 191 25.42 7.70 -6.16
CA ARG A 191 26.37 8.09 -7.21
C ARG A 191 25.72 8.23 -8.59
N MET A 192 24.78 7.37 -8.93
CA MET A 192 24.01 7.51 -10.17
C MET A 192 23.15 8.78 -10.14
N LEU A 193 22.57 9.12 -8.98
CA LEU A 193 21.78 10.34 -8.80
C LEU A 193 22.58 11.62 -9.12
N VAL A 194 23.87 11.65 -8.79
CA VAL A 194 24.75 12.78 -9.15
C VAL A 194 24.82 12.94 -10.68
N GLY A 195 24.98 11.83 -11.42
CA GLY A 195 24.98 11.85 -12.88
C GLY A 195 23.64 12.25 -13.48
N VAL A 196 22.53 11.77 -12.90
CA VAL A 196 21.16 12.16 -13.29
C VAL A 196 20.98 13.68 -13.12
N ASN A 197 21.35 14.21 -11.96
CA ASN A 197 21.20 15.63 -11.65
C ASN A 197 22.08 16.51 -12.56
N ALA A 198 23.26 16.05 -12.96
CA ALA A 198 24.08 16.76 -13.91
C ALA A 198 23.42 16.90 -15.29
N VAL A 199 22.84 15.79 -15.80
CA VAL A 199 22.17 15.79 -17.11
C VAL A 199 20.89 16.63 -17.09
N ILE A 200 20.09 16.54 -16.02
CA ILE A 200 18.82 17.29 -15.89
C ILE A 200 19.08 18.77 -15.59
N GLY A 201 20.14 19.09 -14.83
CA GLY A 201 20.45 20.43 -14.37
C GLY A 201 20.99 21.34 -15.48
N ASP A 202 21.59 20.78 -16.54
CA ASP A 202 22.08 21.52 -17.68
C ASP A 202 21.65 20.88 -19.02
N PRO A 203 20.39 21.09 -19.44
CA PRO A 203 19.84 20.50 -20.65
C PRO A 203 20.51 21.02 -21.94
N GLU A 204 21.19 22.17 -21.89
CA GLU A 204 21.87 22.76 -23.04
C GLU A 204 23.22 22.06 -23.30
N ALA A 205 23.95 21.72 -22.23
CA ALA A 205 25.23 21.01 -22.33
C ALA A 205 25.03 19.50 -22.61
N PHE A 206 23.95 18.89 -22.14
CA PHE A 206 23.70 17.45 -22.25
C PHE A 206 22.55 17.11 -23.22
N GLN A 207 22.83 17.23 -24.52
CA GLN A 207 21.86 16.94 -25.58
C GLN A 207 22.11 15.58 -26.27
N GLY A 208 21.13 15.12 -27.05
CA GLY A 208 21.26 13.93 -27.88
C GLY A 208 21.52 12.65 -27.08
N ALA A 209 22.65 11.98 -27.32
CA ALA A 209 22.98 10.72 -26.65
C ALA A 209 23.14 10.82 -25.12
N TRP A 210 23.48 12.00 -24.60
CA TRP A 210 23.59 12.23 -23.14
C TRP A 210 22.26 12.05 -22.42
N VAL A 211 21.16 12.36 -23.07
CA VAL A 211 19.82 12.11 -22.50
C VAL A 211 19.61 10.60 -22.25
N LEU A 212 20.04 9.75 -23.19
CA LEU A 212 19.95 8.29 -23.01
C LEU A 212 20.84 7.80 -21.85
N VAL A 213 22.04 8.39 -21.70
CA VAL A 213 22.92 8.12 -20.54
C VAL A 213 22.25 8.51 -19.23
N GLY A 214 21.64 9.71 -19.19
CA GLY A 214 20.86 10.16 -18.02
C GLY A 214 19.70 9.24 -17.68
N MET A 215 18.94 8.79 -18.69
CA MET A 215 17.85 7.81 -18.51
C MET A 215 18.37 6.47 -17.96
N PHE A 216 19.50 5.99 -18.45
CA PHE A 216 20.13 4.77 -17.96
C PHE A 216 20.59 4.92 -16.50
N PHE A 217 21.22 6.03 -16.15
CA PHE A 217 21.61 6.33 -14.76
C PHE A 217 20.40 6.41 -13.84
N TYR A 218 19.32 7.05 -14.29
CA TYR A 218 18.07 7.12 -13.53
C TYR A 218 17.45 5.72 -13.29
N ALA A 219 17.46 4.86 -14.30
CA ALA A 219 16.97 3.50 -14.15
C ALA A 219 17.81 2.69 -13.16
N LEU A 220 19.14 2.82 -13.19
CA LEU A 220 20.05 2.17 -12.25
C LEU A 220 19.90 2.73 -10.83
N GLU A 221 19.78 4.06 -10.70
CA GLU A 221 19.54 4.73 -9.42
C GLU A 221 18.27 4.19 -8.77
N LEU A 222 17.14 4.24 -9.49
CA LEU A 222 15.84 3.78 -8.99
C LEU A 222 15.87 2.30 -8.62
N TYR A 223 16.51 1.46 -9.44
CA TYR A 223 16.68 0.04 -9.15
C TYR A 223 17.51 -0.20 -7.88
N ALA A 224 18.66 0.47 -7.77
CA ALA A 224 19.58 0.27 -6.65
C ALA A 224 19.00 0.84 -5.34
N ASP A 225 18.33 2.00 -5.37
CA ASP A 225 17.68 2.60 -4.21
C ASP A 225 16.55 1.70 -3.69
N PHE A 226 15.65 1.30 -4.58
CA PHE A 226 14.49 0.48 -4.20
C PHE A 226 14.90 -0.92 -3.72
N THR A 227 15.76 -1.62 -4.46
CA THR A 227 16.21 -2.96 -4.05
C THR A 227 17.15 -2.93 -2.84
N GLY A 228 17.90 -1.83 -2.67
CA GLY A 228 18.72 -1.60 -1.47
C GLY A 228 17.86 -1.49 -0.22
N GLY A 229 16.79 -0.69 -0.26
CA GLY A 229 15.84 -0.58 0.84
C GLY A 229 15.13 -1.90 1.16
N ILE A 230 14.78 -2.70 0.15
CA ILE A 230 14.21 -4.04 0.34
C ILE A 230 15.20 -4.95 1.07
N ASP A 231 16.48 -4.98 0.66
CA ASP A 231 17.48 -5.84 1.30
C ASP A 231 17.77 -5.42 2.75
N ILE A 232 17.78 -4.12 3.05
CA ILE A 232 17.89 -3.63 4.44
C ILE A 232 16.68 -4.11 5.27
N THR A 233 15.48 -4.07 4.70
CA THR A 233 14.25 -4.44 5.39
C THR A 233 14.15 -5.94 5.66
N ILE A 234 14.66 -6.77 4.76
CA ILE A 234 14.62 -8.24 4.89
C ILE A 234 15.74 -8.73 5.80
N GLY A 235 16.92 -8.10 5.77
CA GLY A 235 18.08 -8.44 6.60
C GLY A 235 17.86 -8.15 8.07
#